data_f85c2a3940bc4bcefe41da5d0c06d349
#
_entry.id   f85c2a3940bc4bcefe41da5d0c06d349
#
_cell.length_a   1.000
_cell.length_b   1.000
_cell.length_c   1.000
_cell.angle_alpha   90.00
_cell.angle_beta   90.00
_cell.angle_gamma   90.00
#
_symmetry.space_group_name_H-M   'P 1'
#
loop_
_entity.id
_entity.type
_entity.pdbx_description
1 polymer ?
#
loop_
_entity_poly.entity_id
_entity_poly.type
_entity_poly.pdbx_seq_one_letter_code
_entity_poly.pdbx_strand_id
1 'polypeptide(L)'
;LSVARGNYFLTLLSAFLITIILLIGFVVSDTHILYGVFIVLIGIVLLRLFKINLLSFKKLTMSQVIYIIGGALLIYGLDYLYLHFHDVPTNEQELDRELQHMPLYMSIVTIAIIPAIVEEIVFRGMIIRVVFRKHLFIGLVVSSLVFASLHESDTWIGYLPYLYSGVIFGLIYLKTKRLEVVILIHFINNLSSLLILLWG
;
A
#
# COMPACT_ATOMS: atom_id res chain seq x y z
N LEU A 1 18.22 11.23 0.48
CA LEU A 1 16.93 11.14 -0.21
C LEU A 1 16.25 12.51 -0.23
N SER A 2 16.64 13.40 -1.17
CA SER A 2 15.94 14.69 -1.35
C SER A 2 14.57 14.42 -1.98
N VAL A 3 13.50 14.60 -1.23
CA VAL A 3 12.12 14.34 -1.69
C VAL A 3 11.59 15.55 -2.49
N ALA A 4 11.94 16.74 -2.10
CA ALA A 4 11.65 17.97 -2.84
C ALA A 4 12.78 18.97 -2.68
N ARG A 5 13.01 19.77 -3.72
CA ARG A 5 13.88 20.94 -3.68
C ARG A 5 13.01 22.15 -3.36
N GLY A 6 12.98 22.59 -2.11
CA GLY A 6 12.19 23.76 -1.72
C GLY A 6 11.88 23.86 -0.23
N ASN A 7 10.95 24.75 0.11
CA ASN A 7 10.48 24.94 1.47
C ASN A 7 9.80 23.68 1.98
N TYR A 8 10.25 23.16 3.12
CA TYR A 8 9.72 21.92 3.71
C TYR A 8 8.25 22.04 4.11
N PHE A 9 7.82 23.18 4.60
CA PHE A 9 6.43 23.42 4.97
C PHE A 9 5.52 23.30 3.74
N LEU A 10 5.89 23.92 2.62
CA LEU A 10 5.13 23.79 1.36
C LEU A 10 5.11 22.34 0.85
N THR A 11 6.21 21.60 1.02
CA THR A 11 6.26 20.17 0.67
C THR A 11 5.28 19.36 1.52
N LEU A 12 5.23 19.61 2.84
CA LEU A 12 4.28 18.93 3.74
C LEU A 12 2.83 19.27 3.40
N LEU A 13 2.52 20.54 3.15
CA LEU A 13 1.18 20.97 2.76
C LEU A 13 0.75 20.32 1.45
N SER A 14 1.62 20.34 0.43
CA SER A 14 1.34 19.69 -0.86
C SER A 14 1.16 18.17 -0.70
N ALA A 15 2.02 17.52 0.09
CA ALA A 15 1.92 16.09 0.38
C ALA A 15 0.59 15.76 1.07
N PHE A 16 0.16 16.56 2.04
CA PHE A 16 -1.11 16.39 2.74
C PHE A 16 -2.31 16.52 1.78
N LEU A 17 -2.33 17.58 0.96
CA LEU A 17 -3.42 17.78 -0.01
C LEU A 17 -3.47 16.65 -1.07
N ILE A 18 -2.32 16.21 -1.57
CA ILE A 18 -2.25 15.09 -2.52
C ILE A 18 -2.70 13.80 -1.87
N THR A 19 -2.34 13.57 -0.60
CA THR A 19 -2.82 12.41 0.16
C THR A 19 -4.34 12.38 0.24
N ILE A 20 -4.98 13.51 0.53
CA ILE A 20 -6.46 13.63 0.55
C ILE A 20 -7.05 13.27 -0.83
N ILE A 21 -6.48 13.79 -1.92
CA ILE A 21 -6.94 13.48 -3.28
C ILE A 21 -6.82 12.00 -3.58
N LEU A 22 -5.70 11.36 -3.21
CA LEU A 22 -5.49 9.94 -3.41
C LEU A 22 -6.49 9.09 -2.62
N LEU A 23 -6.74 9.45 -1.35
CA LEU A 23 -7.73 8.75 -0.50
C LEU A 23 -9.16 8.93 -1.02
N ILE A 24 -9.52 10.14 -1.51
CA ILE A 24 -10.82 10.35 -2.18
C ILE A 24 -10.92 9.44 -3.40
N GLY A 25 -9.88 9.38 -4.24
CA GLY A 25 -9.87 8.50 -5.41
C GLY A 25 -10.00 7.02 -5.05
N PHE A 26 -9.37 6.59 -3.96
CA PHE A 26 -9.49 5.24 -3.41
C PHE A 26 -10.95 4.96 -3.02
N VAL A 27 -11.54 5.75 -2.13
CA VAL A 27 -12.94 5.55 -1.67
C VAL A 27 -13.95 5.64 -2.82
N VAL A 28 -13.77 6.58 -3.76
CA VAL A 28 -14.66 6.71 -4.93
C VAL A 28 -14.56 5.49 -5.85
N SER A 29 -13.40 4.80 -5.89
CA SER A 29 -13.23 3.63 -6.77
C SER A 29 -14.16 2.47 -6.42
N ASP A 30 -14.59 2.34 -5.17
CA ASP A 30 -15.46 1.24 -4.70
C ASP A 30 -16.87 1.35 -5.31
N THR A 31 -17.34 2.56 -5.56
CA THR A 31 -18.66 2.80 -6.16
C THR A 31 -18.60 3.22 -7.63
N HIS A 32 -17.56 3.95 -8.00
CA HIS A 32 -17.38 4.56 -9.33
C HIS A 32 -15.95 4.39 -9.84
N ILE A 33 -15.60 3.18 -10.26
CA ILE A 33 -14.24 2.78 -10.63
C ILE A 33 -13.53 3.76 -11.58
N LEU A 34 -14.18 4.23 -12.64
CA LEU A 34 -13.56 5.14 -13.63
C LEU A 34 -13.22 6.50 -13.00
N TYR A 35 -14.12 7.04 -12.18
CA TYR A 35 -13.87 8.29 -11.47
C TYR A 35 -12.78 8.13 -10.42
N GLY A 36 -12.79 7.03 -9.65
CA GLY A 36 -11.75 6.73 -8.68
C GLY A 36 -10.36 6.63 -9.32
N VAL A 37 -10.24 5.83 -10.39
CA VAL A 37 -9.00 5.71 -11.16
C VAL A 37 -8.53 7.08 -11.68
N PHE A 38 -9.43 7.89 -12.24
CA PHE A 38 -9.10 9.20 -12.75
C PHE A 38 -8.58 10.14 -11.64
N ILE A 39 -9.21 10.14 -10.46
CA ILE A 39 -8.77 10.94 -9.32
C ILE A 39 -7.40 10.47 -8.80
N VAL A 40 -7.16 9.16 -8.72
CA VAL A 40 -5.84 8.61 -8.34
C VAL A 40 -4.77 9.04 -9.35
N LEU A 41 -5.05 8.99 -10.65
CA LEU A 41 -4.12 9.45 -11.68
C LEU A 41 -3.81 10.95 -11.54
N ILE A 42 -4.81 11.79 -11.22
CA ILE A 42 -4.59 13.20 -10.90
C ILE A 42 -3.63 13.32 -9.71
N GLY A 43 -3.86 12.59 -8.63
CA GLY A 43 -2.96 12.58 -7.47
C GLY A 43 -1.51 12.25 -7.84
N ILE A 44 -1.31 11.23 -8.69
CA ILE A 44 0.03 10.83 -9.18
C ILE A 44 0.67 11.93 -10.04
N VAL A 45 -0.11 12.59 -10.90
CA VAL A 45 0.38 13.72 -11.69
C VAL A 45 0.77 14.89 -10.80
N LEU A 46 -0.04 15.20 -9.78
CA LEU A 46 0.26 16.25 -8.81
C LEU A 46 1.56 15.99 -8.04
N LEU A 47 1.89 14.74 -7.69
CA LEU A 47 3.21 14.41 -7.13
C LEU A 47 4.35 14.93 -8.00
N ARG A 48 4.25 14.76 -9.32
CA ARG A 48 5.25 15.23 -10.28
C ARG A 48 5.28 16.75 -10.38
N LEU A 49 4.12 17.40 -10.47
CA LEU A 49 4.01 18.86 -10.57
C LEU A 49 4.56 19.56 -9.33
N PHE A 50 4.29 19.04 -8.14
CA PHE A 50 4.82 19.54 -6.88
C PHE A 50 6.24 19.03 -6.55
N LYS A 51 6.89 18.34 -7.51
CA LYS A 51 8.27 17.82 -7.39
C LYS A 51 8.49 16.89 -6.20
N ILE A 52 7.43 16.20 -5.77
CA ILE A 52 7.51 15.13 -4.76
C ILE A 52 7.87 13.82 -5.50
N ASN A 53 9.18 13.58 -5.66
CA ASN A 53 9.69 12.49 -6.49
C ASN A 53 9.67 11.16 -5.73
N LEU A 54 8.51 10.51 -5.66
CA LEU A 54 8.32 9.20 -5.03
C LEU A 54 8.49 8.04 -6.03
N LEU A 55 7.99 8.22 -7.25
CA LEU A 55 7.99 7.21 -8.31
C LEU A 55 9.09 7.50 -9.34
N SER A 56 9.82 6.51 -9.79
CA SER A 56 10.94 6.67 -10.72
C SER A 56 10.72 6.06 -12.12
N PHE A 57 9.88 5.06 -12.26
CA PHE A 57 9.58 4.31 -13.50
C PHE A 57 10.82 3.78 -14.26
N LYS A 58 11.96 3.65 -13.58
CA LYS A 58 13.16 3.04 -14.15
C LYS A 58 12.99 1.51 -14.17
N LYS A 59 13.66 0.84 -15.10
CA LYS A 59 13.69 -0.63 -15.12
C LYS A 59 14.12 -1.19 -13.75
N LEU A 60 13.49 -2.27 -13.36
CA LEU A 60 13.86 -2.98 -12.13
C LEU A 60 15.21 -3.69 -12.31
N THR A 61 16.04 -3.65 -11.29
CA THR A 61 17.26 -4.45 -11.25
C THR A 61 16.95 -5.87 -10.78
N MET A 62 17.83 -6.84 -11.08
CA MET A 62 17.67 -8.22 -10.59
C MET A 62 17.54 -8.27 -9.06
N SER A 63 18.32 -7.47 -8.33
CA SER A 63 18.20 -7.38 -6.88
C SER A 63 16.80 -6.93 -6.44
N GLN A 64 16.20 -5.97 -7.13
CA GLN A 64 14.84 -5.52 -6.82
C GLN A 64 13.79 -6.58 -7.13
N VAL A 65 13.97 -7.36 -8.19
CA VAL A 65 13.11 -8.52 -8.51
C VAL A 65 13.21 -9.58 -7.39
N ILE A 66 14.41 -9.84 -6.89
CA ILE A 66 14.61 -10.75 -5.75
C ILE A 66 13.88 -10.25 -4.50
N TYR A 67 13.91 -8.93 -4.21
CA TYR A 67 13.15 -8.36 -3.10
C TYR A 67 11.63 -8.47 -3.31
N ILE A 68 11.13 -8.35 -4.54
CA ILE A 68 9.71 -8.51 -4.85
C ILE A 68 9.29 -9.96 -4.55
N ILE A 69 9.98 -10.92 -5.14
CA ILE A 69 9.66 -12.35 -4.96
C ILE A 69 9.84 -12.76 -3.48
N GLY A 70 10.97 -12.42 -2.87
CA GLY A 70 11.26 -12.77 -1.48
C GLY A 70 10.30 -12.11 -0.49
N GLY A 71 9.91 -10.85 -0.71
CA GLY A 71 8.93 -10.14 0.11
C GLY A 71 7.53 -10.76 0.00
N ALA A 72 7.08 -11.04 -1.22
CA ALA A 72 5.78 -11.70 -1.44
C ALA A 72 5.74 -13.10 -0.81
N LEU A 73 6.77 -13.92 -1.02
CA LEU A 73 6.86 -15.26 -0.41
C LEU A 73 6.93 -15.21 1.12
N LEU A 74 7.62 -14.23 1.69
CA LEU A 74 7.69 -14.06 3.13
C LEU A 74 6.33 -13.73 3.72
N ILE A 75 5.60 -12.79 3.12
CA ILE A 75 4.25 -12.42 3.58
C ILE A 75 3.33 -13.62 3.44
N TYR A 76 3.29 -14.27 2.28
CA TYR A 76 2.48 -15.47 2.05
C TYR A 76 2.76 -16.57 3.09
N GLY A 77 4.04 -16.80 3.42
CA GLY A 77 4.42 -17.78 4.44
C GLY A 77 3.96 -17.39 5.84
N LEU A 78 4.00 -16.10 6.18
CA LEU A 78 3.50 -15.59 7.46
C LEU A 78 1.98 -15.65 7.53
N ASP A 79 1.27 -15.32 6.45
CA ASP A 79 -0.19 -15.44 6.35
C ASP A 79 -0.64 -16.90 6.49
N TYR A 80 0.06 -17.83 5.82
CA TYR A 80 -0.19 -19.26 5.95
C TYR A 80 0.01 -19.72 7.40
N LEU A 81 1.09 -19.29 8.05
CA LEU A 81 1.35 -19.61 9.46
C LEU A 81 0.29 -18.98 10.38
N TYR A 82 -0.11 -17.75 10.13
CA TYR A 82 -1.17 -17.08 10.89
C TYR A 82 -2.49 -17.87 10.80
N LEU A 83 -2.92 -18.20 9.58
CA LEU A 83 -4.19 -18.92 9.33
C LEU A 83 -4.19 -20.37 9.85
N HIS A 84 -3.00 -20.96 10.11
CA HIS A 84 -2.92 -22.27 10.74
C HIS A 84 -3.33 -22.24 12.23
N PHE A 85 -3.17 -21.12 12.92
CA PHE A 85 -3.45 -20.98 14.35
C PHE A 85 -4.61 -20.04 14.67
N HIS A 86 -5.07 -19.26 13.71
CA HIS A 86 -6.08 -18.22 13.91
C HIS A 86 -7.08 -18.20 12.76
N ASP A 87 -8.28 -17.70 13.06
CA ASP A 87 -9.31 -17.49 12.06
C ASP A 87 -8.93 -16.38 11.07
N VAL A 88 -9.61 -16.37 9.93
CA VAL A 88 -9.48 -15.33 8.91
C VAL A 88 -9.83 -13.97 9.52
N PRO A 89 -8.99 -12.93 9.34
CA PRO A 89 -9.27 -11.59 9.86
C PRO A 89 -10.60 -11.02 9.37
N THR A 90 -11.26 -10.22 10.18
CA THR A 90 -12.58 -9.63 9.88
C THR A 90 -12.59 -8.89 8.56
N ASN A 91 -11.55 -8.10 8.28
CA ASN A 91 -11.40 -7.38 7.01
C ASN A 91 -11.44 -8.30 5.77
N GLU A 92 -10.80 -9.46 5.83
CA GLU A 92 -10.82 -10.47 4.74
C GLU A 92 -12.21 -11.14 4.61
N GLN A 93 -12.91 -11.36 5.73
CA GLN A 93 -14.26 -11.90 5.71
C GLN A 93 -15.26 -10.93 5.08
N GLU A 94 -15.10 -9.62 5.31
CA GLU A 94 -15.92 -8.59 4.68
C GLU A 94 -15.65 -8.51 3.20
N LEU A 95 -14.36 -8.55 2.82
CA LEU A 95 -13.94 -8.58 1.43
C LEU A 95 -14.56 -9.78 0.67
N ASP A 96 -14.60 -10.97 1.27
CA ASP A 96 -15.24 -12.15 0.67
C ASP A 96 -16.72 -11.91 0.37
N ARG A 97 -17.46 -11.27 1.29
CA ARG A 97 -18.87 -10.92 1.08
C ARG A 97 -19.08 -9.93 -0.07
N GLU A 98 -18.20 -8.95 -0.21
CA GLU A 98 -18.26 -7.96 -1.31
C GLU A 98 -17.96 -8.60 -2.66
N LEU A 99 -17.00 -9.53 -2.71
CA LEU A 99 -16.58 -10.21 -3.93
C LEU A 99 -17.68 -11.02 -4.60
N GLN A 100 -18.62 -11.59 -3.82
CA GLN A 100 -19.72 -12.39 -4.36
C GLN A 100 -20.62 -11.61 -5.35
N HIS A 101 -20.59 -10.28 -5.29
CA HIS A 101 -21.42 -9.40 -6.12
C HIS A 101 -20.64 -8.53 -7.09
N MET A 102 -19.31 -8.64 -7.10
CA MET A 102 -18.42 -7.77 -7.88
C MET A 102 -17.80 -8.50 -9.08
N PRO A 103 -17.85 -7.93 -10.30
CA PRO A 103 -17.14 -8.49 -11.45
C PRO A 103 -15.61 -8.57 -11.19
N LEU A 104 -14.97 -9.65 -11.62
CA LEU A 104 -13.53 -9.90 -11.39
C LEU A 104 -12.62 -8.71 -11.77
N TYR A 105 -12.88 -8.05 -12.91
CA TYR A 105 -12.06 -6.92 -13.33
C TYR A 105 -12.19 -5.72 -12.37
N MET A 106 -13.37 -5.51 -11.78
CA MET A 106 -13.58 -4.52 -10.73
C MET A 106 -12.78 -4.88 -9.49
N SER A 107 -12.92 -6.10 -9.00
CA SER A 107 -12.20 -6.59 -7.83
C SER A 107 -10.67 -6.45 -7.98
N ILE A 108 -10.12 -6.79 -9.15
CA ILE A 108 -8.67 -6.61 -9.40
C ILE A 108 -8.28 -5.13 -9.29
N VAL A 109 -9.08 -4.23 -9.82
CA VAL A 109 -8.73 -2.79 -9.80
C VAL A 109 -8.94 -2.19 -8.40
N THR A 110 -10.09 -2.42 -7.77
CA THR A 110 -10.46 -1.76 -6.49
C THR A 110 -9.80 -2.41 -5.28
N ILE A 111 -9.53 -3.70 -5.31
CA ILE A 111 -8.97 -4.44 -4.17
C ILE A 111 -7.46 -4.65 -4.31
N ALA A 112 -6.95 -4.92 -5.52
CA ALA A 112 -5.53 -5.23 -5.66
C ALA A 112 -4.68 -4.05 -6.18
N ILE A 113 -5.14 -3.32 -7.21
CA ILE A 113 -4.31 -2.30 -7.86
C ILE A 113 -4.34 -0.96 -7.12
N ILE A 114 -5.52 -0.40 -6.91
CA ILE A 114 -5.68 0.95 -6.33
C ILE A 114 -5.15 0.99 -4.89
N PRO A 115 -5.53 0.05 -3.98
CA PRO A 115 -4.98 0.02 -2.62
C PRO A 115 -3.45 -0.05 -2.62
N ALA A 116 -2.86 -0.99 -3.37
CA ALA A 116 -1.40 -1.14 -3.42
C ALA A 116 -0.69 0.16 -3.87
N ILE A 117 -1.26 0.90 -4.81
CA ILE A 117 -0.68 2.17 -5.27
C ILE A 117 -0.87 3.28 -4.23
N VAL A 118 -2.11 3.49 -3.80
CA VAL A 118 -2.47 4.62 -2.91
C VAL A 118 -1.83 4.45 -1.55
N GLU A 119 -1.95 3.27 -0.96
CA GLU A 119 -1.43 3.00 0.37
C GLU A 119 0.09 3.06 0.42
N GLU A 120 0.80 2.51 -0.57
CA GLU A 120 2.26 2.63 -0.59
C GLU A 120 2.73 4.07 -0.80
N ILE A 121 2.02 4.87 -1.62
CA ILE A 121 2.31 6.30 -1.74
C ILE A 121 2.11 6.99 -0.39
N VAL A 122 1.01 6.72 0.31
CA VAL A 122 0.69 7.35 1.60
C VAL A 122 1.66 6.89 2.68
N PHE A 123 1.76 5.59 2.90
CA PHE A 123 2.51 5.04 4.05
C PHE A 123 4.02 5.13 3.86
N ARG A 124 4.56 4.72 2.71
CA ARG A 124 6.01 4.69 2.46
C ARG A 124 6.48 5.98 1.83
N GLY A 125 5.69 6.52 0.92
CA GLY A 125 6.00 7.78 0.26
C GLY A 125 5.83 8.98 1.21
N MET A 126 4.62 9.23 1.69
CA MET A 126 4.34 10.44 2.47
C MET A 126 4.81 10.30 3.92
N ILE A 127 4.39 9.27 4.67
CA ILE A 127 4.74 9.14 6.08
C ILE A 127 6.25 8.95 6.25
N ILE A 128 6.83 7.88 5.73
CA ILE A 128 8.26 7.57 5.97
C ILE A 128 9.15 8.62 5.32
N ARG A 129 8.94 8.90 4.01
CA ARG A 129 9.92 9.67 3.24
C ARG A 129 9.72 11.18 3.28
N VAL A 130 8.49 11.68 3.44
CA VAL A 130 8.23 13.12 3.52
C VAL A 130 8.17 13.58 4.97
N VAL A 131 7.25 13.02 5.77
CA VAL A 131 7.04 13.46 7.16
C VAL A 131 8.24 13.10 8.02
N PHE A 132 8.61 11.83 8.08
CA PHE A 132 9.71 11.33 8.92
C PHE A 132 11.07 11.28 8.20
N ARG A 133 11.32 12.15 7.22
CA ARG A 133 12.54 12.14 6.39
C ARG A 133 13.86 12.15 7.15
N LYS A 134 13.87 12.68 8.39
CA LYS A 134 15.05 12.73 9.27
C LYS A 134 15.11 11.56 10.26
N HIS A 135 14.00 10.85 10.46
CA HIS A 135 13.84 9.80 11.45
C HIS A 135 13.15 8.58 10.81
N LEU A 136 13.78 8.00 9.79
CA LEU A 136 13.19 6.96 8.94
C LEU A 136 12.73 5.73 9.72
N PHE A 137 13.43 5.36 10.80
CA PHE A 137 13.03 4.23 11.65
C PHE A 137 11.74 4.55 12.43
N ILE A 138 11.60 5.75 12.97
CA ILE A 138 10.35 6.19 13.61
C ILE A 138 9.23 6.21 12.57
N GLY A 139 9.53 6.72 11.36
CA GLY A 139 8.59 6.70 10.24
C GLY A 139 8.14 5.29 9.87
N LEU A 140 9.04 4.30 9.89
CA LEU A 140 8.70 2.90 9.66
C LEU A 140 7.71 2.39 10.72
N VAL A 141 8.01 2.60 12.01
CA VAL A 141 7.15 2.14 13.10
C VAL A 141 5.77 2.80 13.02
N VAL A 142 5.72 4.14 12.91
CA VAL A 142 4.46 4.88 12.80
C VAL A 142 3.67 4.44 11.56
N SER A 143 4.32 4.35 10.41
CA SER A 143 3.68 3.91 9.16
C SER A 143 3.07 2.52 9.28
N SER A 144 3.78 1.57 9.90
CA SER A 144 3.29 0.19 10.04
C SER A 144 2.14 0.08 11.03
N LEU A 145 2.20 0.81 12.15
CA LEU A 145 1.12 0.84 13.14
C LEU A 145 -0.15 1.50 12.57
N VAL A 146 -0.01 2.64 11.90
CA VAL A 146 -1.16 3.31 11.27
C VAL A 146 -1.73 2.45 10.16
N PHE A 147 -0.90 1.83 9.32
CA PHE A 147 -1.32 0.90 8.29
C PHE A 147 -2.18 -0.23 8.87
N ALA A 148 -1.69 -0.91 9.90
CA ALA A 148 -2.43 -1.99 10.54
C ALA A 148 -3.75 -1.49 11.16
N SER A 149 -3.76 -0.33 11.82
CA SER A 149 -4.94 0.21 12.52
C SER A 149 -6.08 0.64 11.60
N LEU A 150 -5.85 0.79 10.30
CA LEU A 150 -6.88 1.13 9.31
C LEU A 150 -7.58 -0.12 8.72
N HIS A 151 -7.11 -1.31 9.05
CA HIS A 151 -7.77 -2.56 8.68
C HIS A 151 -8.69 -3.00 9.80
N GLU A 152 -9.85 -3.54 9.45
CA GLU A 152 -10.84 -3.93 10.44
C GLU A 152 -10.48 -5.26 11.09
N SER A 153 -10.62 -5.34 12.42
CA SER A 153 -10.39 -6.56 13.16
C SER A 153 -11.09 -6.53 14.51
N ASP A 154 -11.81 -7.60 14.83
CA ASP A 154 -12.50 -7.81 16.10
C ASP A 154 -11.53 -8.20 17.23
N THR A 155 -10.30 -8.57 16.91
CA THR A 155 -9.31 -9.04 17.88
C THR A 155 -7.96 -8.37 17.69
N TRP A 156 -7.20 -8.22 18.79
CA TRP A 156 -5.82 -7.69 18.69
C TRP A 156 -4.90 -8.53 17.80
N ILE A 157 -5.10 -9.84 17.78
CA ILE A 157 -4.30 -10.75 16.98
C ILE A 157 -4.60 -10.59 15.49
N GLY A 158 -5.83 -10.22 15.12
CA GLY A 158 -6.23 -10.00 13.74
C GLY A 158 -5.60 -8.78 13.06
N TYR A 159 -4.97 -7.87 13.82
CA TYR A 159 -4.12 -6.82 13.26
C TYR A 159 -2.72 -7.28 12.84
N LEU A 160 -2.31 -8.47 13.28
CA LEU A 160 -0.94 -8.98 13.08
C LEU A 160 -0.56 -9.13 11.60
N PRO A 161 -1.41 -9.68 10.70
CA PRO A 161 -1.14 -9.75 9.27
C PRO A 161 -0.79 -8.40 8.65
N TYR A 162 -1.55 -7.38 8.98
CA TYR A 162 -1.34 -6.02 8.47
C TYR A 162 -0.10 -5.36 9.08
N LEU A 163 0.19 -5.65 10.35
CA LEU A 163 1.37 -5.12 11.02
C LEU A 163 2.66 -5.67 10.42
N TYR A 164 2.80 -7.01 10.28
CA TYR A 164 4.03 -7.55 9.69
C TYR A 164 4.15 -7.21 8.21
N SER A 165 3.07 -7.17 7.44
CA SER A 165 3.09 -6.69 6.06
C SER A 165 3.55 -5.23 6.00
N GLY A 166 3.01 -4.38 6.88
CA GLY A 166 3.43 -3.00 7.05
C GLY A 166 4.93 -2.83 7.31
N VAL A 167 5.48 -3.64 8.19
CA VAL A 167 6.92 -3.65 8.52
C VAL A 167 7.75 -4.15 7.35
N ILE A 168 7.36 -5.26 6.70
CA ILE A 168 8.09 -5.86 5.56
C ILE A 168 8.13 -4.87 4.38
N PHE A 169 6.99 -4.28 3.99
CA PHE A 169 6.95 -3.26 2.94
C PHE A 169 7.86 -2.08 3.28
N GLY A 170 7.78 -1.57 4.52
CA GLY A 170 8.61 -0.47 4.96
C GLY A 170 10.11 -0.77 4.94
N LEU A 171 10.53 -1.94 5.42
CA LEU A 171 11.94 -2.39 5.41
C LEU A 171 12.47 -2.54 3.97
N ILE A 172 11.70 -3.18 3.08
CA ILE A 172 12.07 -3.34 1.68
C ILE A 172 12.15 -1.98 0.99
N TYR A 173 11.20 -1.06 1.29
CA TYR A 173 11.26 0.30 0.79
C TYR A 173 12.53 1.05 1.24
N LEU A 174 12.86 0.98 2.53
CA LEU A 174 14.08 1.61 3.06
C LEU A 174 15.35 1.03 2.45
N LYS A 175 15.35 -0.27 2.14
CA LYS A 175 16.50 -0.95 1.51
C LYS A 175 16.62 -0.61 0.03
N THR A 176 15.53 -0.70 -0.72
CA THR A 176 15.54 -0.52 -2.19
C THR A 176 15.43 0.95 -2.61
N LYS A 177 14.86 1.80 -1.74
CA LYS A 177 14.52 3.21 -2.01
C LYS A 177 13.62 3.37 -3.24
N ARG A 178 12.85 2.34 -3.57
CA ARG A 178 11.97 2.25 -4.75
C ARG A 178 10.56 1.91 -4.30
N LEU A 179 9.64 2.87 -4.51
CA LEU A 179 8.24 2.68 -4.15
C LEU A 179 7.58 1.61 -5.02
N GLU A 180 7.95 1.55 -6.29
CA GLU A 180 7.40 0.58 -7.24
C GLU A 180 7.67 -0.87 -6.83
N VAL A 181 8.78 -1.13 -6.11
CA VAL A 181 9.10 -2.48 -5.59
C VAL A 181 8.06 -2.91 -4.57
N VAL A 182 7.74 -2.05 -3.60
CA VAL A 182 6.77 -2.37 -2.56
C VAL A 182 5.33 -2.33 -3.06
N ILE A 183 5.01 -1.45 -4.02
CA ILE A 183 3.71 -1.47 -4.72
C ILE A 183 3.49 -2.84 -5.39
N LEU A 184 4.51 -3.39 -6.05
CA LEU A 184 4.40 -4.71 -6.69
C LEU A 184 4.24 -5.84 -5.68
N ILE A 185 4.95 -5.81 -4.54
CA ILE A 185 4.79 -6.82 -3.49
C ILE A 185 3.36 -6.74 -2.92
N HIS A 186 2.89 -5.54 -2.61
CA HIS A 186 1.56 -5.31 -2.07
C HIS A 186 0.47 -5.74 -3.07
N PHE A 187 0.61 -5.36 -4.34
CA PHE A 187 -0.29 -5.83 -5.40
C PHE A 187 -0.34 -7.36 -5.50
N ILE A 188 0.83 -8.04 -5.46
CA ILE A 188 0.88 -9.50 -5.49
C ILE A 188 0.18 -10.09 -4.27
N ASN A 189 0.39 -9.51 -3.09
CA ASN A 189 -0.27 -9.95 -1.85
C ASN A 189 -1.80 -9.84 -1.98
N ASN A 190 -2.31 -8.66 -2.30
CA ASN A 190 -3.75 -8.45 -2.46
C ASN A 190 -4.36 -9.31 -3.57
N LEU A 191 -3.65 -9.46 -4.70
CA LEU A 191 -4.11 -10.33 -5.78
C LEU A 191 -4.13 -11.79 -5.33
N SER A 192 -3.16 -12.25 -4.54
CA SER A 192 -3.14 -13.63 -4.02
C SER A 192 -4.31 -13.88 -3.08
N SER A 193 -4.60 -12.98 -2.14
CA SER A 193 -5.78 -13.06 -1.26
C SER A 193 -7.07 -13.10 -2.09
N LEU A 194 -7.22 -12.19 -3.06
CA LEU A 194 -8.37 -12.15 -3.95
C LEU A 194 -8.56 -13.49 -4.71
N LEU A 195 -7.50 -14.08 -5.23
CA LEU A 195 -7.57 -15.34 -5.96
C LEU A 195 -7.89 -16.53 -5.03
N ILE A 196 -7.40 -16.53 -3.81
CA ILE A 196 -7.75 -17.54 -2.80
C ILE A 196 -9.22 -17.45 -2.43
N LEU A 197 -9.76 -16.24 -2.19
CA LEU A 197 -11.17 -16.04 -1.87
C LEU A 197 -12.12 -16.45 -3.01
N LEU A 198 -11.69 -16.31 -4.26
CA LEU A 198 -12.51 -16.63 -5.43
C LEU A 198 -12.50 -18.12 -5.81
N TRP A 199 -11.42 -18.86 -5.52
CA TRP A 199 -11.21 -20.24 -6.02
C TRP A 199 -10.66 -21.23 -4.98
N GLY A 200 -10.37 -20.80 -3.76
CA GLY A 200 -9.97 -21.64 -2.62
C GLY A 200 -11.16 -22.16 -1.88
#